data_c02722829e8475b4e47853d1fd2122ab
#
_entry.id   c02722829e8475b4e47853d1fd2122ab
#
_cell.length_a   1.000
_cell.length_b   1.000
_cell.length_c   1.000
_cell.angle_alpha   90.00
_cell.angle_beta   90.00
_cell.angle_gamma   90.00
#
_symmetry.space_group_name_H-M   'P 1'
#
loop_
_entity.id
_entity.type
_entity.pdbx_description
1 polymer ?
#
loop_
_entity_poly.entity_id
_entity_poly.type
_entity_poly.pdbx_seq_one_letter_code
_entity_poly.pdbx_strand_id
1 'polypeptide(L)'
;MGGNLLVQTILSPLGVKDRLGDLVAIRHPMAGNDDLSMNIGNHLAEKTAIVRMEATVDELIQSTTNTMKEVKEDLPNGVGAYLLVHCGGRKLGIGDRIDEVAKRLKDEAGDTPFMTIFTFGEYGSNNNDRNTCGGLMLSFTGLGKWRAPQGNPKNLIGYEWKEAKDGRYIEVDNPATQEIIAKVPNCSDADVDEAVRVAQIEQKKWAAMPMHQRGRILNRFANMVEDNADELAWLLSSETGKPIKEAMAEISNTRIFVNGYVEKAKHLYGESLIGDAEPGQEKCMQITVREPLGVIAAIIPFNFPCDLFGQKVPSALIMGNAVIVKPSNYNPLTLIEYVRLMVKAGVPAGCIQVLTGDGPTCGQALARHPGVHCVSLTGSTSAGMQTMATCAQNLTHVLLELGGNDAFIMLEDGDMDLAVKEATWGRLYNAGQVCCASKRFLIHNSRKQEFIDRMKEVISKLKVGDPSKMDTDMGPLINIPAAKRVEEYVNKTVEQGAKIVCGGKRYSAYYGPTILDNVTRDMDVAKDMEIFGPVIPVIGFDTIDEAIEIANQSSYGLCGCVITKDYKTGIQVASKLECGGAIVNGASFYRSAEMPFGGWKHSGIGNEGIASTLEEVSRIKTIVLKNVL
;
A
#
# COMPACT_ATOMS: atom_id res chain seq x y z
N MET A 1 -59.97 12.60 5.36
CA MET A 1 -59.20 12.95 6.58
C MET A 1 -57.78 13.24 6.17
N GLY A 2 -57.50 14.37 5.62
CA GLY A 2 -56.13 14.82 5.38
C GLY A 2 -55.53 15.32 6.69
N GLY A 3 -54.38 14.76 7.11
CA GLY A 3 -53.73 15.16 8.38
C GLY A 3 -52.23 14.90 8.37
N ASN A 4 -51.52 15.62 9.23
CA ASN A 4 -50.12 15.43 9.46
C ASN A 4 -49.89 14.10 10.20
N LEU A 5 -49.33 13.10 9.54
CA LEU A 5 -49.02 11.79 10.09
C LEU A 5 -47.64 11.72 10.77
N LEU A 6 -46.82 12.71 10.58
CA LEU A 6 -45.41 12.68 11.03
C LEU A 6 -45.28 12.29 12.51
N VAL A 7 -46.00 12.97 13.38
CA VAL A 7 -45.91 12.73 14.84
C VAL A 7 -46.49 11.36 15.22
N GLN A 8 -47.55 10.91 14.53
CA GLN A 8 -48.25 9.66 14.82
C GLN A 8 -47.46 8.43 14.36
N THR A 9 -46.62 8.58 13.35
CA THR A 9 -45.86 7.47 12.73
C THR A 9 -44.39 7.41 13.10
N ILE A 10 -43.93 8.25 14.03
CA ILE A 10 -42.53 8.24 14.51
C ILE A 10 -42.16 6.85 15.06
N LEU A 11 -43.05 6.20 15.80
CA LEU A 11 -42.85 4.87 16.37
C LEU A 11 -43.25 3.72 15.42
N SER A 12 -43.77 4.05 14.23
CA SER A 12 -44.21 3.05 13.24
C SER A 12 -43.86 3.50 11.80
N PRO A 13 -42.57 3.68 11.50
CA PRO A 13 -42.14 4.06 10.16
C PRO A 13 -42.22 2.89 9.17
N LEU A 14 -41.93 3.17 7.90
CA LEU A 14 -41.79 2.15 6.86
C LEU A 14 -40.33 1.79 6.67
N GLY A 15 -40.01 0.52 6.78
CA GLY A 15 -38.69 -0.02 6.43
C GLY A 15 -38.65 -0.43 4.96
N VAL A 16 -37.58 -0.07 4.27
CA VAL A 16 -37.30 -0.47 2.88
C VAL A 16 -36.33 -1.64 2.90
N LYS A 17 -36.71 -2.72 2.20
CA LYS A 17 -35.85 -3.91 2.05
C LYS A 17 -35.23 -3.95 0.66
N ASP A 18 -34.01 -4.45 0.59
CA ASP A 18 -33.36 -4.76 -0.69
C ASP A 18 -33.86 -6.10 -1.26
N ARG A 19 -33.31 -6.51 -2.40
CA ARG A 19 -33.67 -7.77 -3.07
C ARG A 19 -33.28 -9.03 -2.27
N LEU A 20 -32.39 -8.91 -1.30
CA LEU A 20 -31.95 -9.99 -0.42
C LEU A 20 -32.75 -10.05 0.87
N GLY A 21 -33.65 -9.07 1.10
CA GLY A 21 -34.49 -8.98 2.26
C GLY A 21 -33.93 -8.17 3.42
N ASP A 22 -32.74 -7.57 3.25
CA ASP A 22 -32.10 -6.74 4.25
C ASP A 22 -32.74 -5.35 4.34
N LEU A 23 -32.85 -4.82 5.57
CA LEU A 23 -33.35 -3.47 5.80
C LEU A 23 -32.28 -2.45 5.40
N VAL A 24 -32.57 -1.65 4.35
CA VAL A 24 -31.59 -0.70 3.80
C VAL A 24 -31.94 0.77 4.04
N ALA A 25 -33.17 1.09 4.39
CA ALA A 25 -33.58 2.45 4.68
C ALA A 25 -34.90 2.52 5.45
N ILE A 26 -35.10 3.63 6.15
CA ILE A 26 -36.36 3.97 6.82
C ILE A 26 -37.01 5.12 6.08
N ARG A 27 -38.32 5.04 5.86
CA ARG A 27 -39.14 6.08 5.22
C ARG A 27 -40.28 6.48 6.15
N HIS A 28 -40.50 7.77 6.23
CA HIS A 28 -41.44 8.32 7.20
C HIS A 28 -42.71 8.75 6.49
N PRO A 29 -43.92 8.24 6.87
CA PRO A 29 -45.16 8.81 6.43
C PRO A 29 -45.35 10.24 6.96
N MET A 30 -45.50 11.21 6.05
CA MET A 30 -45.56 12.63 6.38
C MET A 30 -47.01 13.14 6.48
N ALA A 31 -47.85 12.77 5.52
CA ALA A 31 -49.23 13.19 5.48
C ALA A 31 -50.09 12.14 4.77
N GLY A 32 -51.34 12.00 5.19
CA GLY A 32 -52.38 11.25 4.51
C GLY A 32 -53.28 12.19 3.72
N ASN A 33 -53.64 11.79 2.50
CA ASN A 33 -54.52 12.55 1.61
C ASN A 33 -55.95 11.99 1.61
N ASP A 34 -56.94 12.78 1.16
CA ASP A 34 -58.35 12.38 1.15
C ASP A 34 -58.63 11.25 0.17
N ASP A 35 -57.79 11.04 -0.84
CA ASP A 35 -57.84 9.95 -1.80
C ASP A 35 -57.25 8.64 -1.28
N LEU A 36 -56.93 8.55 0.01
CA LEU A 36 -56.27 7.42 0.67
C LEU A 36 -54.80 7.22 0.25
N SER A 37 -54.22 8.13 -0.52
CA SER A 37 -52.76 8.16 -0.75
C SER A 37 -51.99 8.75 0.44
N MET A 38 -50.68 8.51 0.46
CA MET A 38 -49.81 8.94 1.53
C MET A 38 -48.55 9.65 0.99
N ASN A 39 -48.24 10.79 1.53
CA ASN A 39 -46.96 11.45 1.27
C ASN A 39 -45.89 10.85 2.18
N ILE A 40 -44.79 10.43 1.60
CA ILE A 40 -43.68 9.79 2.29
C ILE A 40 -42.43 10.69 2.19
N GLY A 41 -41.74 10.87 3.27
CA GLY A 41 -40.41 11.51 3.27
C GLY A 41 -39.40 10.67 2.50
N ASN A 42 -38.74 11.27 1.53
CA ASN A 42 -37.86 10.64 0.56
C ASN A 42 -38.55 9.73 -0.47
N HIS A 43 -37.88 9.53 -1.58
CA HIS A 43 -38.40 8.79 -2.73
C HIS A 43 -38.43 7.27 -2.49
N LEU A 44 -39.48 6.60 -2.94
CA LEU A 44 -39.57 5.16 -3.09
C LEU A 44 -39.67 4.83 -4.59
N ALA A 45 -38.84 3.91 -5.05
CA ALA A 45 -38.95 3.38 -6.40
C ALA A 45 -40.17 2.46 -6.51
N GLU A 46 -40.77 2.37 -7.69
CA GLU A 46 -41.86 1.40 -7.96
C GLU A 46 -41.40 -0.03 -7.66
N LYS A 47 -42.31 -0.83 -7.13
CA LYS A 47 -42.07 -2.24 -6.77
C LYS A 47 -41.01 -2.45 -5.67
N THR A 48 -40.77 -1.42 -4.83
CA THR A 48 -39.93 -1.56 -3.64
C THR A 48 -40.65 -2.39 -2.57
N ALA A 49 -39.97 -3.37 -1.98
CA ALA A 49 -40.46 -4.10 -0.82
C ALA A 49 -40.40 -3.21 0.41
N ILE A 50 -41.55 -3.05 1.10
CA ILE A 50 -41.63 -2.27 2.35
C ILE A 50 -42.19 -3.12 3.47
N VAL A 51 -41.77 -2.83 4.70
CA VAL A 51 -42.31 -3.43 5.92
C VAL A 51 -42.74 -2.34 6.87
N ARG A 52 -43.81 -2.56 7.62
CA ARG A 52 -44.15 -1.69 8.75
C ARG A 52 -43.22 -2.03 9.89
N MET A 53 -42.62 -1.00 10.46
CA MET A 53 -41.78 -1.11 11.64
C MET A 53 -42.54 -0.58 12.86
N GLU A 54 -42.16 -1.06 14.03
CA GLU A 54 -42.66 -0.57 15.30
C GLU A 54 -41.51 -0.44 16.28
N ALA A 55 -41.52 0.60 17.10
CA ALA A 55 -40.55 0.80 18.16
C ALA A 55 -41.21 1.49 19.36
N THR A 56 -40.74 1.18 20.52
CA THR A 56 -41.09 1.87 21.78
C THR A 56 -40.13 3.03 22.05
N VAL A 57 -40.51 3.97 22.88
CA VAL A 57 -39.64 5.06 23.33
C VAL A 57 -38.38 4.50 24.01
N ASP A 58 -38.51 3.41 24.78
CA ASP A 58 -37.39 2.76 25.45
C ASP A 58 -36.38 2.20 24.43
N GLU A 59 -36.85 1.58 23.34
CA GLU A 59 -36.00 1.08 22.26
C GLU A 59 -35.29 2.20 21.50
N LEU A 60 -35.96 3.34 21.28
CA LEU A 60 -35.36 4.53 20.69
C LEU A 60 -34.22 5.08 21.58
N ILE A 61 -34.42 5.13 22.87
CA ILE A 61 -33.41 5.57 23.83
C ILE A 61 -32.25 4.56 23.89
N GLN A 62 -32.56 3.27 23.97
CA GLN A 62 -31.56 2.20 24.08
C GLN A 62 -30.70 2.08 22.82
N SER A 63 -31.28 2.21 21.62
CA SER A 63 -30.53 2.13 20.37
C SER A 63 -29.44 3.20 20.26
N THR A 64 -29.64 4.38 20.84
CA THR A 64 -28.62 5.44 20.86
C THR A 64 -27.36 5.00 21.63
N THR A 65 -27.57 4.32 22.77
CA THR A 65 -26.46 3.77 23.57
C THR A 65 -25.79 2.61 22.84
N ASN A 66 -26.57 1.74 22.19
CA ASN A 66 -26.04 0.59 21.45
C ASN A 66 -25.15 1.05 20.29
N THR A 67 -25.59 2.04 19.52
CA THR A 67 -24.79 2.60 18.41
C THR A 67 -23.46 3.20 18.91
N MET A 68 -23.45 3.85 20.08
CA MET A 68 -22.21 4.34 20.69
C MET A 68 -21.28 3.18 21.11
N LYS A 69 -21.82 2.08 21.62
CA LYS A 69 -21.04 0.89 21.95
C LYS A 69 -20.42 0.25 20.73
N GLU A 70 -21.19 0.10 19.65
CA GLU A 70 -20.70 -0.42 18.38
C GLU A 70 -19.50 0.42 17.86
N VAL A 71 -19.62 1.74 17.85
CA VAL A 71 -18.51 2.64 17.49
C VAL A 71 -17.30 2.46 18.40
N LYS A 72 -17.51 2.22 19.69
CA LYS A 72 -16.44 1.99 20.65
C LYS A 72 -15.74 0.64 20.43
N GLU A 73 -16.50 -0.40 20.08
CA GLU A 73 -15.99 -1.73 19.77
C GLU A 73 -15.19 -1.75 18.46
N ASP A 74 -15.58 -0.92 17.48
CA ASP A 74 -14.89 -0.79 16.19
C ASP A 74 -13.55 -0.04 16.29
N LEU A 75 -13.28 0.69 17.37
CA LEU A 75 -12.05 1.45 17.57
C LEU A 75 -11.14 0.79 18.62
N PRO A 76 -10.20 -0.07 18.21
CA PRO A 76 -9.43 -0.92 19.13
C PRO A 76 -8.55 -0.13 20.10
N ASN A 77 -8.19 1.11 19.76
CA ASN A 77 -7.37 1.99 20.59
C ASN A 77 -8.21 2.94 21.48
N GLY A 78 -9.53 2.77 21.45
CA GLY A 78 -10.48 3.61 22.14
C GLY A 78 -10.83 4.88 21.38
N VAL A 79 -11.88 5.55 21.82
CA VAL A 79 -12.44 6.74 21.19
C VAL A 79 -11.87 8.00 21.84
N GLY A 80 -11.35 8.92 21.03
CA GLY A 80 -10.87 10.24 21.46
C GLY A 80 -11.97 11.28 21.57
N ALA A 81 -12.97 11.19 20.69
CA ALA A 81 -14.18 12.01 20.69
C ALA A 81 -15.29 11.34 19.89
N TYR A 82 -16.55 11.71 20.13
CA TYR A 82 -17.70 11.27 19.35
C TYR A 82 -18.40 12.46 18.68
N LEU A 83 -18.77 12.28 17.42
CA LEU A 83 -19.73 13.14 16.73
C LEU A 83 -21.01 12.32 16.49
N LEU A 84 -22.11 12.75 17.10
CA LEU A 84 -23.36 12.03 17.09
C LEU A 84 -24.39 12.85 16.29
N VAL A 85 -24.90 12.29 15.20
CA VAL A 85 -26.00 12.88 14.43
C VAL A 85 -27.28 12.13 14.79
N HIS A 86 -28.19 12.83 15.42
CA HIS A 86 -29.45 12.29 15.92
C HIS A 86 -30.61 12.90 15.15
N CYS A 87 -31.48 12.07 14.60
CA CYS A 87 -32.64 12.54 13.87
C CYS A 87 -33.59 13.37 14.73
N GLY A 88 -34.01 14.53 14.24
CA GLY A 88 -35.00 15.40 14.88
C GLY A 88 -36.38 14.71 15.08
N GLY A 89 -36.76 13.80 14.17
CA GLY A 89 -37.96 12.97 14.31
C GLY A 89 -37.87 12.03 15.52
N ARG A 90 -36.71 11.40 15.74
CA ARG A 90 -36.46 10.56 16.96
C ARG A 90 -36.54 11.40 18.24
N LYS A 91 -35.97 12.63 18.22
CA LYS A 91 -36.09 13.57 19.34
C LYS A 91 -37.54 13.85 19.69
N LEU A 92 -38.37 14.10 18.67
CA LEU A 92 -39.82 14.31 18.86
C LEU A 92 -40.52 13.06 19.41
N GLY A 93 -40.15 11.86 18.95
CA GLY A 93 -40.70 10.59 19.44
C GLY A 93 -40.32 10.25 20.86
N ILE A 94 -39.10 10.63 21.27
CA ILE A 94 -38.62 10.45 22.66
C ILE A 94 -39.26 11.48 23.60
N GLY A 95 -39.55 12.70 23.07
CA GLY A 95 -40.25 13.75 23.80
C GLY A 95 -39.48 14.23 25.04
N ASP A 96 -40.22 14.40 26.14
CA ASP A 96 -39.66 14.91 27.40
C ASP A 96 -38.60 14.02 28.05
N ARG A 97 -38.47 12.76 27.58
CA ARG A 97 -37.43 11.82 28.06
C ARG A 97 -36.08 11.98 27.32
N ILE A 98 -35.89 13.00 26.53
CA ILE A 98 -34.63 13.23 25.79
C ILE A 98 -33.40 13.38 26.71
N ASP A 99 -33.62 13.85 27.95
CA ASP A 99 -32.56 13.96 28.93
C ASP A 99 -32.02 12.59 29.41
N GLU A 100 -32.83 11.52 29.31
CA GLU A 100 -32.35 10.16 29.55
C GLU A 100 -31.32 9.72 28.49
N VAL A 101 -31.50 10.14 27.22
CA VAL A 101 -30.53 9.90 26.14
C VAL A 101 -29.22 10.60 26.47
N ALA A 102 -29.28 11.87 26.83
CA ALA A 102 -28.08 12.64 27.18
C ALA A 102 -27.32 12.03 28.36
N LYS A 103 -28.07 11.58 29.40
CA LYS A 103 -27.47 10.91 30.56
C LYS A 103 -26.79 9.61 30.18
N ARG A 104 -27.48 8.73 29.44
CA ARG A 104 -26.94 7.43 29.00
C ARG A 104 -25.72 7.57 28.08
N LEU A 105 -25.75 8.55 27.17
CA LEU A 105 -24.59 8.86 26.33
C LEU A 105 -23.40 9.33 27.16
N LYS A 106 -23.63 10.17 28.16
CA LYS A 106 -22.59 10.61 29.09
C LYS A 106 -22.02 9.47 29.91
N ASP A 107 -22.88 8.60 30.43
CA ASP A 107 -22.46 7.43 31.19
C ASP A 107 -21.62 6.45 30.31
N GLU A 108 -22.01 6.23 29.05
CA GLU A 108 -21.28 5.36 28.13
C GLU A 108 -19.98 6.01 27.61
N ALA A 109 -19.97 7.32 27.35
CA ALA A 109 -18.79 8.04 26.89
C ALA A 109 -17.73 8.20 28.01
N GLY A 110 -18.15 8.20 29.28
CA GLY A 110 -17.27 8.51 30.41
C GLY A 110 -16.63 9.89 30.27
N ASP A 111 -15.29 9.94 30.29
CA ASP A 111 -14.51 11.17 30.10
C ASP A 111 -14.29 11.55 28.63
N THR A 112 -14.75 10.71 27.68
CA THR A 112 -14.58 10.98 26.25
C THR A 112 -15.54 12.10 25.82
N PRO A 113 -15.03 13.21 25.24
CA PRO A 113 -15.88 14.29 24.77
C PRO A 113 -16.80 13.83 23.64
N PHE A 114 -18.04 14.34 23.64
CA PHE A 114 -18.96 14.07 22.54
C PHE A 114 -19.79 15.31 22.21
N MET A 115 -20.21 15.40 20.96
CA MET A 115 -21.12 16.40 20.43
C MET A 115 -22.31 15.70 19.80
N THR A 116 -23.52 16.15 20.12
CA THR A 116 -24.75 15.65 19.50
C THR A 116 -25.39 16.77 18.68
N ILE A 117 -25.65 16.48 17.40
CA ILE A 117 -26.34 17.36 16.47
C ILE A 117 -27.71 16.75 16.14
N PHE A 118 -28.76 17.55 16.17
CA PHE A 118 -30.09 17.13 15.73
C PHE A 118 -30.37 17.65 14.33
N THR A 119 -30.74 16.77 13.42
CA THR A 119 -30.96 17.08 12.00
C THR A 119 -32.30 16.55 11.50
N PHE A 120 -32.77 17.07 10.37
CA PHE A 120 -33.88 16.54 9.61
C PHE A 120 -33.36 16.03 8.26
N GLY A 121 -33.27 14.72 8.12
CA GLY A 121 -32.68 14.06 6.94
C GLY A 121 -31.20 13.74 7.18
N GLU A 122 -30.92 12.49 7.43
CA GLU A 122 -29.59 11.96 7.73
C GLU A 122 -29.07 11.20 6.51
N TYR A 123 -27.77 11.38 6.25
CA TYR A 123 -27.01 10.59 5.31
C TYR A 123 -26.01 9.76 6.09
N GLY A 124 -25.88 8.49 5.75
CA GLY A 124 -24.94 7.61 6.40
C GLY A 124 -24.51 6.49 5.47
N SER A 125 -23.39 5.87 5.77
CA SER A 125 -22.96 4.62 5.16
C SER A 125 -23.25 3.48 6.15
N ASN A 126 -23.68 2.35 5.64
CA ASN A 126 -23.78 1.13 6.43
C ASN A 126 -22.66 0.16 6.04
N ASN A 127 -22.50 -0.92 6.80
CA ASN A 127 -21.48 -1.95 6.59
C ASN A 127 -21.50 -2.60 5.19
N ASN A 128 -22.43 -2.21 4.29
CA ASN A 128 -22.56 -2.71 2.92
C ASN A 128 -22.09 -1.68 1.86
N ASP A 129 -21.27 -0.69 2.21
CA ASP A 129 -20.69 0.34 1.32
C ASP A 129 -21.72 1.16 0.53
N ARG A 130 -22.94 1.30 1.07
CA ARG A 130 -23.98 2.09 0.43
C ARG A 130 -24.28 3.34 1.26
N ASN A 131 -24.12 4.49 0.63
CA ASN A 131 -24.64 5.73 1.18
C ASN A 131 -26.16 5.69 1.18
N THR A 132 -26.76 5.82 2.35
CA THR A 132 -28.21 5.86 2.50
C THR A 132 -28.66 7.21 3.03
N CYS A 133 -29.78 7.68 2.51
CA CYS A 133 -30.52 8.79 3.07
C CYS A 133 -31.81 8.25 3.68
N GLY A 134 -32.04 8.52 4.94
CA GLY A 134 -33.22 8.03 5.65
C GLY A 134 -33.76 9.03 6.66
N GLY A 135 -34.98 8.81 7.10
CA GLY A 135 -35.54 9.45 8.28
C GLY A 135 -35.43 8.52 9.50
N LEU A 136 -35.40 9.09 10.71
CA LEU A 136 -35.28 8.39 12.00
C LEU A 136 -33.97 7.61 12.18
N MET A 137 -32.90 8.02 11.51
CA MET A 137 -31.59 7.39 11.61
C MET A 137 -30.76 7.96 12.77
N LEU A 138 -29.80 7.17 13.20
CA LEU A 138 -28.66 7.57 14.02
C LEU A 138 -27.39 7.37 13.21
N SER A 139 -26.52 8.34 13.21
CA SER A 139 -25.18 8.22 12.63
C SER A 139 -24.17 8.70 13.67
N PHE A 140 -23.33 7.79 14.12
CA PHE A 140 -22.30 8.10 15.11
C PHE A 140 -20.93 7.87 14.48
N THR A 141 -20.06 8.85 14.64
CA THR A 141 -18.67 8.80 14.22
C THR A 141 -17.79 8.87 15.46
N GLY A 142 -16.98 7.87 15.68
CA GLY A 142 -15.92 7.90 16.67
C GLY A 142 -14.64 8.42 16.03
N LEU A 143 -14.00 9.39 16.66
CA LEU A 143 -12.64 9.78 16.36
C LEU A 143 -11.71 8.94 17.22
N GLY A 144 -10.95 8.03 16.62
CA GLY A 144 -10.05 7.12 17.32
C GLY A 144 -9.01 7.86 18.15
N LYS A 145 -8.66 7.34 19.32
CA LYS A 145 -7.43 7.75 20.00
C LYS A 145 -6.27 7.11 19.28
N TRP A 146 -5.38 7.92 18.69
CA TRP A 146 -4.12 7.37 18.30
C TRP A 146 -3.35 6.89 19.55
N ARG A 147 -2.98 5.63 19.53
CA ARG A 147 -1.98 5.07 20.44
C ARG A 147 -1.05 4.23 19.61
N ALA A 148 0.26 4.35 19.89
CA ALA A 148 1.19 3.34 19.44
C ALA A 148 0.61 1.93 19.78
N PRO A 149 0.84 0.91 18.94
CA PRO A 149 0.34 -0.43 19.20
C PRO A 149 0.63 -0.81 20.64
N GLN A 150 -0.42 -1.01 21.45
CA GLN A 150 -0.24 -1.43 22.84
C GLN A 150 0.04 -2.93 22.86
N GLY A 151 1.21 -3.30 23.33
CA GLY A 151 1.67 -4.68 23.43
C GLY A 151 2.50 -5.13 22.24
N ASN A 152 2.96 -6.36 22.32
CA ASN A 152 3.76 -6.98 21.26
C ASN A 152 2.83 -7.58 20.20
N PRO A 153 2.83 -7.11 18.95
CA PRO A 153 2.03 -7.72 17.89
C PRO A 153 2.49 -9.16 17.65
N LYS A 154 1.55 -9.99 17.25
CA LYS A 154 1.76 -11.41 16.99
C LYS A 154 1.74 -11.71 15.51
N ASN A 155 2.25 -12.87 15.12
CA ASN A 155 2.11 -13.41 13.79
C ASN A 155 0.71 -13.98 13.57
N LEU A 156 0.17 -13.82 12.37
CA LEU A 156 -0.99 -14.57 11.94
C LEU A 156 -0.53 -15.83 11.24
N ILE A 157 -0.73 -16.99 11.89
CA ILE A 157 -0.40 -18.29 11.33
C ILE A 157 -1.66 -19.17 11.37
N GLY A 158 -2.11 -19.60 10.21
CA GLY A 158 -3.40 -20.26 10.08
C GLY A 158 -4.53 -19.31 10.39
N TYR A 159 -5.25 -19.56 11.49
CA TYR A 159 -6.39 -18.75 11.92
C TYR A 159 -6.12 -17.97 13.22
N GLU A 160 -4.89 -18.04 13.73
CA GLU A 160 -4.57 -17.56 15.07
C GLU A 160 -3.43 -16.55 15.05
N TRP A 161 -3.60 -15.49 15.87
CA TRP A 161 -2.54 -14.56 16.19
C TRP A 161 -1.71 -15.14 17.34
N LYS A 162 -0.46 -15.54 17.06
CA LYS A 162 0.41 -16.23 18.01
C LYS A 162 1.87 -15.82 17.94
N GLU A 163 2.58 -16.18 19.00
CA GLU A 163 4.03 -16.02 19.12
C GLU A 163 4.78 -17.03 18.23
N ALA A 164 6.07 -16.80 18.00
CA ALA A 164 6.94 -17.79 17.38
C ALA A 164 7.12 -19.02 18.30
N LYS A 165 7.20 -20.22 17.72
CA LYS A 165 7.28 -21.48 18.48
C LYS A 165 8.50 -21.58 19.37
N ASP A 166 9.60 -20.93 19.01
CA ASP A 166 10.84 -20.91 19.79
C ASP A 166 10.95 -19.72 20.76
N GLY A 167 9.93 -18.86 20.82
CA GLY A 167 9.85 -17.75 21.75
C GLY A 167 10.83 -16.62 21.50
N ARG A 168 11.47 -16.56 20.31
CA ARG A 168 12.39 -15.47 19.94
C ARG A 168 11.64 -14.24 19.47
N TYR A 169 12.24 -13.06 19.72
CA TYR A 169 11.68 -11.76 19.36
C TYR A 169 12.72 -10.89 18.64
N ILE A 170 12.20 -9.92 17.89
CA ILE A 170 12.95 -8.81 17.30
C ILE A 170 12.38 -7.52 17.88
N GLU A 171 13.24 -6.61 18.27
CA GLU A 171 12.86 -5.26 18.69
C GLU A 171 12.67 -4.37 17.46
N VAL A 172 11.64 -3.54 17.51
CA VAL A 172 11.31 -2.53 16.49
C VAL A 172 11.50 -1.17 17.12
N ASP A 173 12.40 -0.38 16.58
CA ASP A 173 12.74 0.95 17.08
C ASP A 173 12.13 2.04 16.19
N ASN A 174 11.90 3.20 16.78
CA ASN A 174 11.66 4.42 16.03
C ASN A 174 13.02 5.01 15.61
N PRO A 175 13.31 5.11 14.30
CA PRO A 175 14.60 5.62 13.82
C PRO A 175 14.90 7.07 14.24
N ALA A 176 13.86 7.88 14.48
CA ALA A 176 14.03 9.28 14.87
C ALA A 176 14.38 9.45 16.34
N THR A 177 13.79 8.65 17.23
CA THR A 177 13.98 8.74 18.69
C THR A 177 14.90 7.67 19.27
N GLN A 178 15.11 6.57 18.55
CA GLN A 178 15.83 5.36 18.98
C GLN A 178 15.11 4.61 20.13
N GLU A 179 13.85 4.89 20.36
CA GLU A 179 13.02 4.19 21.34
C GLU A 179 12.47 2.90 20.74
N ILE A 180 12.45 1.84 21.53
CA ILE A 180 11.77 0.59 21.16
C ILE A 180 10.26 0.83 21.23
N ILE A 181 9.58 0.67 20.11
CA ILE A 181 8.13 0.87 19.98
C ILE A 181 7.34 -0.43 20.05
N ALA A 182 7.97 -1.57 19.73
CA ALA A 182 7.35 -2.88 19.84
C ALA A 182 8.40 -4.01 19.86
N LYS A 183 7.96 -5.23 20.22
CA LYS A 183 8.67 -6.48 19.99
C LYS A 183 7.80 -7.39 19.15
N VAL A 184 8.34 -7.94 18.08
CA VAL A 184 7.63 -8.88 17.20
C VAL A 184 8.26 -10.25 17.25
N PRO A 185 7.52 -11.35 17.04
CA PRO A 185 8.08 -12.69 17.02
C PRO A 185 9.14 -12.82 15.91
N ASN A 186 10.17 -13.64 16.15
CA ASN A 186 11.15 -14.03 15.12
C ASN A 186 10.89 -15.48 14.71
N CYS A 187 10.15 -15.69 13.62
CA CYS A 187 9.69 -17.00 13.16
C CYS A 187 10.82 -17.98 12.85
N SER A 188 10.60 -19.23 13.25
CA SER A 188 11.42 -20.38 12.93
C SER A 188 10.91 -21.14 11.70
N ASP A 189 11.66 -22.16 11.27
CA ASP A 189 11.25 -23.09 10.21
C ASP A 189 9.91 -23.77 10.52
N ALA A 190 9.68 -24.14 11.78
CA ALA A 190 8.45 -24.79 12.21
C ALA A 190 7.21 -23.87 12.11
N ASP A 191 7.39 -22.56 12.24
CA ASP A 191 6.32 -21.58 12.01
C ASP A 191 6.00 -21.45 10.53
N VAL A 192 7.05 -21.44 9.69
CA VAL A 192 6.91 -21.44 8.22
C VAL A 192 6.21 -22.69 7.71
N ASP A 193 6.60 -23.88 8.18
CA ASP A 193 5.97 -25.15 7.81
C ASP A 193 4.47 -25.16 8.10
N GLU A 194 4.08 -24.66 9.27
CA GLU A 194 2.67 -24.56 9.65
C GLU A 194 1.91 -23.58 8.76
N ALA A 195 2.47 -22.39 8.53
CA ALA A 195 1.85 -21.36 7.69
C ALA A 195 1.65 -21.87 6.24
N VAL A 196 2.65 -22.50 5.66
CA VAL A 196 2.57 -23.04 4.29
C VAL A 196 1.55 -24.15 4.20
N ARG A 197 1.53 -25.09 5.16
CA ARG A 197 0.56 -26.18 5.20
C ARG A 197 -0.88 -25.68 5.21
N VAL A 198 -1.18 -24.66 6.04
CA VAL A 198 -2.51 -24.06 6.08
C VAL A 198 -2.83 -23.30 4.79
N ALA A 199 -1.86 -22.53 4.28
CA ALA A 199 -2.02 -21.80 3.03
C ALA A 199 -2.35 -22.70 1.84
N GLN A 200 -1.72 -23.88 1.72
CA GLN A 200 -2.00 -24.85 0.64
C GLN A 200 -3.44 -25.38 0.67
N ILE A 201 -4.01 -25.55 1.86
CA ILE A 201 -5.39 -26.02 2.04
C ILE A 201 -6.39 -24.91 1.68
N GLU A 202 -6.20 -23.73 2.25
CA GLU A 202 -7.12 -22.60 2.10
C GLU A 202 -7.05 -21.97 0.70
N GLN A 203 -5.89 -21.99 0.06
CA GLN A 203 -5.71 -21.51 -1.30
C GLN A 203 -6.70 -22.16 -2.28
N LYS A 204 -6.92 -23.48 -2.18
CA LYS A 204 -7.85 -24.19 -3.06
C LYS A 204 -9.29 -23.70 -2.90
N LYS A 205 -9.71 -23.40 -1.67
CA LYS A 205 -11.04 -22.85 -1.38
C LYS A 205 -11.16 -21.43 -1.91
N TRP A 206 -10.13 -20.62 -1.71
CA TRP A 206 -10.05 -19.25 -2.20
C TRP A 206 -10.06 -19.19 -3.72
N ALA A 207 -9.29 -20.03 -4.41
CA ALA A 207 -9.26 -20.13 -5.85
C ALA A 207 -10.61 -20.55 -6.45
N ALA A 208 -11.38 -21.40 -5.75
CA ALA A 208 -12.72 -21.82 -6.15
C ALA A 208 -13.78 -20.71 -5.99
N MET A 209 -13.51 -19.67 -5.18
CA MET A 209 -14.38 -18.51 -5.05
C MET A 209 -14.38 -17.71 -6.36
N PRO A 210 -15.54 -17.31 -6.91
CA PRO A 210 -15.61 -16.47 -8.11
C PRO A 210 -14.77 -15.18 -7.98
N MET A 211 -14.05 -14.81 -9.04
CA MET A 211 -13.15 -13.63 -9.04
C MET A 211 -13.86 -12.35 -8.60
N HIS A 212 -15.12 -12.13 -9.01
CA HIS A 212 -15.86 -10.94 -8.62
C HIS A 212 -16.14 -10.86 -7.10
N GLN A 213 -16.22 -12.00 -6.42
CA GLN A 213 -16.37 -12.03 -4.95
C GLN A 213 -15.03 -11.71 -4.28
N ARG A 214 -13.91 -12.28 -4.75
CA ARG A 214 -12.57 -11.92 -4.29
C ARG A 214 -12.31 -10.43 -4.48
N GLY A 215 -12.69 -9.85 -5.64
CA GLY A 215 -12.56 -8.43 -5.93
C GLY A 215 -13.35 -7.53 -4.97
N ARG A 216 -14.58 -7.93 -4.58
CA ARG A 216 -15.37 -7.18 -3.57
C ARG A 216 -14.68 -7.16 -2.22
N ILE A 217 -14.09 -8.28 -1.80
CA ILE A 217 -13.35 -8.38 -0.54
C ILE A 217 -12.12 -7.46 -0.57
N LEU A 218 -11.35 -7.48 -1.67
CA LEU A 218 -10.17 -6.63 -1.82
C LEU A 218 -10.52 -5.13 -1.87
N ASN A 219 -11.60 -4.75 -2.55
CA ASN A 219 -12.07 -3.36 -2.54
C ASN A 219 -12.52 -2.91 -1.15
N ARG A 220 -13.13 -3.81 -0.35
CA ARG A 220 -13.45 -3.51 1.05
C ARG A 220 -12.18 -3.27 1.87
N PHE A 221 -11.14 -4.07 1.65
CA PHE A 221 -9.82 -3.82 2.27
C PHE A 221 -9.27 -2.44 1.90
N ALA A 222 -9.33 -2.04 0.62
CA ALA A 222 -8.87 -0.71 0.19
C ALA A 222 -9.62 0.43 0.89
N ASN A 223 -10.95 0.31 1.03
CA ASN A 223 -11.75 1.28 1.78
C ASN A 223 -11.34 1.32 3.26
N MET A 224 -11.13 0.16 3.89
CA MET A 224 -10.69 0.10 5.30
C MET A 224 -9.30 0.71 5.50
N VAL A 225 -8.38 0.59 4.54
CA VAL A 225 -7.07 1.28 4.59
C VAL A 225 -7.28 2.79 4.51
N GLU A 226 -8.15 3.27 3.62
CA GLU A 226 -8.47 4.70 3.51
C GLU A 226 -9.13 5.25 4.78
N ASP A 227 -10.07 4.51 5.37
CA ASP A 227 -10.74 4.86 6.63
C ASP A 227 -9.77 4.95 7.83
N ASN A 228 -8.63 4.24 7.77
CA ASN A 228 -7.60 4.23 8.82
C ASN A 228 -6.28 4.90 8.36
N ALA A 229 -6.32 5.75 7.32
CA ALA A 229 -5.11 6.27 6.66
C ALA A 229 -4.20 7.06 7.61
N ASP A 230 -4.76 7.91 8.45
CA ASP A 230 -3.98 8.75 9.37
C ASP A 230 -3.24 7.90 10.42
N GLU A 231 -3.90 6.89 10.98
CA GLU A 231 -3.31 5.98 11.97
C GLU A 231 -2.21 5.12 11.35
N LEU A 232 -2.47 4.59 10.15
CA LEU A 232 -1.49 3.78 9.41
C LEU A 232 -0.28 4.61 8.96
N ALA A 233 -0.50 5.85 8.48
CA ALA A 233 0.59 6.74 8.09
C ALA A 233 1.46 7.12 9.29
N TRP A 234 0.84 7.35 10.44
CA TRP A 234 1.56 7.64 11.66
C TRP A 234 2.40 6.43 12.12
N LEU A 235 1.82 5.23 12.07
CA LEU A 235 2.54 3.99 12.40
C LEU A 235 3.72 3.79 11.44
N LEU A 236 3.49 3.94 10.14
CA LEU A 236 4.53 3.85 9.11
C LEU A 236 5.65 4.87 9.33
N SER A 237 5.31 6.12 9.62
CA SER A 237 6.29 7.16 9.94
C SER A 237 7.10 6.83 11.19
N SER A 238 6.43 6.27 12.22
CA SER A 238 7.07 5.92 13.49
C SER A 238 8.09 4.79 13.37
N GLU A 239 7.81 3.77 12.55
CA GLU A 239 8.69 2.60 12.41
C GLU A 239 9.75 2.76 11.28
N THR A 240 9.57 3.74 10.37
CA THR A 240 10.49 3.95 9.25
C THR A 240 11.30 5.24 9.32
N GLY A 241 10.82 6.22 10.09
CA GLY A 241 11.39 7.58 10.07
C GLY A 241 11.01 8.39 8.82
N LYS A 242 10.15 7.87 7.94
CA LYS A 242 9.63 8.59 6.77
C LYS A 242 8.81 9.80 7.21
N PRO A 243 8.95 10.99 6.59
CA PRO A 243 8.09 12.14 6.87
C PRO A 243 6.61 11.77 6.76
N ILE A 244 5.79 12.22 7.70
CA ILE A 244 4.37 11.87 7.78
C ILE A 244 3.61 12.16 6.47
N LYS A 245 3.94 13.26 5.78
CA LYS A 245 3.35 13.59 4.48
C LYS A 245 3.66 12.56 3.39
N GLU A 246 4.85 11.96 3.42
CA GLU A 246 5.25 10.89 2.50
C GLU A 246 4.62 9.55 2.90
N ALA A 247 4.47 9.30 4.20
CA ALA A 247 3.78 8.11 4.70
C ALA A 247 2.29 8.14 4.31
N MET A 248 1.61 9.30 4.43
CA MET A 248 0.23 9.48 3.98
C MET A 248 0.08 9.21 2.48
N ALA A 249 1.01 9.70 1.67
CA ALA A 249 1.02 9.44 0.23
C ALA A 249 1.16 7.95 -0.08
N GLU A 250 2.06 7.25 0.60
CA GLU A 250 2.25 5.79 0.43
C GLU A 250 1.01 4.99 0.83
N ILE A 251 0.37 5.31 1.97
CA ILE A 251 -0.87 4.65 2.39
C ILE A 251 -1.98 4.84 1.33
N SER A 252 -2.12 6.06 0.79
CA SER A 252 -3.16 6.36 -0.22
C SER A 252 -2.99 5.58 -1.53
N ASN A 253 -1.76 5.23 -1.91
CA ASN A 253 -1.46 4.44 -3.10
C ASN A 253 -2.05 3.03 -3.04
N THR A 254 -2.27 2.46 -1.85
CA THR A 254 -2.85 1.13 -1.68
C THR A 254 -4.16 0.97 -2.45
N ARG A 255 -5.03 1.98 -2.41
CA ARG A 255 -6.30 1.97 -3.13
C ARG A 255 -6.10 1.92 -4.65
N ILE A 256 -5.11 2.64 -5.17
CA ILE A 256 -4.78 2.67 -6.59
C ILE A 256 -4.39 1.25 -7.06
N PHE A 257 -3.50 0.59 -6.32
CA PHE A 257 -3.06 -0.77 -6.64
C PHE A 257 -4.20 -1.78 -6.56
N VAL A 258 -4.95 -1.78 -5.46
CA VAL A 258 -6.05 -2.73 -5.28
C VAL A 258 -7.09 -2.59 -6.39
N ASN A 259 -7.56 -1.37 -6.66
CA ASN A 259 -8.54 -1.11 -7.72
C ASN A 259 -8.00 -1.51 -9.09
N GLY A 260 -6.76 -1.14 -9.39
CA GLY A 260 -6.11 -1.50 -10.65
C GLY A 260 -6.03 -3.01 -10.87
N TYR A 261 -5.59 -3.78 -9.86
CA TYR A 261 -5.53 -5.24 -9.95
C TYR A 261 -6.91 -5.88 -10.08
N VAL A 262 -7.90 -5.43 -9.30
CA VAL A 262 -9.27 -5.95 -9.36
C VAL A 262 -9.90 -5.72 -10.73
N GLU A 263 -9.70 -4.53 -11.32
CA GLU A 263 -10.21 -4.24 -12.66
C GLU A 263 -9.46 -4.99 -13.75
N LYS A 264 -8.13 -4.97 -13.73
CA LYS A 264 -7.31 -5.61 -14.77
C LYS A 264 -7.48 -7.13 -14.80
N ALA A 265 -7.60 -7.77 -13.64
CA ALA A 265 -7.79 -9.22 -13.57
C ALA A 265 -9.05 -9.69 -14.32
N LYS A 266 -10.11 -8.87 -14.39
CA LYS A 266 -11.34 -9.16 -15.16
C LYS A 266 -11.08 -9.19 -16.67
N HIS A 267 -10.00 -8.59 -17.13
CA HIS A 267 -9.61 -8.46 -18.53
C HIS A 267 -8.36 -9.27 -18.90
N LEU A 268 -7.93 -10.16 -18.03
CA LEU A 268 -6.85 -11.09 -18.31
C LEU A 268 -7.41 -12.35 -18.94
N TYR A 269 -7.65 -12.27 -20.25
CA TYR A 269 -8.31 -13.32 -21.02
C TYR A 269 -7.33 -14.44 -21.42
N GLY A 270 -7.88 -15.63 -21.71
CA GLY A 270 -7.18 -16.66 -22.46
C GLY A 270 -7.37 -16.47 -23.98
N GLU A 271 -6.74 -17.32 -24.73
CA GLU A 271 -6.76 -17.32 -26.19
C GLU A 271 -7.50 -18.55 -26.72
N SER A 272 -8.16 -18.41 -27.88
CA SER A 272 -8.63 -19.51 -28.68
C SER A 272 -7.65 -19.68 -29.87
N LEU A 273 -6.94 -20.80 -29.89
CA LEU A 273 -5.94 -21.08 -30.92
C LEU A 273 -6.62 -21.75 -32.12
N ILE A 274 -6.18 -21.35 -33.31
CA ILE A 274 -6.74 -21.83 -34.58
C ILE A 274 -6.21 -23.24 -34.85
N GLY A 275 -7.12 -24.25 -34.87
CA GLY A 275 -6.75 -25.66 -35.12
C GLY A 275 -6.30 -25.94 -36.55
N ASP A 276 -6.88 -25.26 -37.54
CA ASP A 276 -6.59 -25.46 -38.96
C ASP A 276 -5.29 -24.79 -39.44
N ALA A 277 -4.55 -24.16 -38.54
CA ALA A 277 -3.18 -23.66 -38.83
C ALA A 277 -2.18 -24.78 -39.05
N GLU A 278 -2.45 -26.01 -38.59
CA GLU A 278 -1.58 -27.18 -38.72
C GLU A 278 -2.35 -28.38 -39.30
N PRO A 279 -1.78 -29.13 -40.29
CA PRO A 279 -2.45 -30.29 -40.83
C PRO A 279 -2.73 -31.35 -39.77
N GLY A 280 -3.95 -31.87 -39.77
CA GLY A 280 -4.44 -32.88 -38.81
C GLY A 280 -4.97 -32.35 -37.50
N GLN A 281 -5.01 -31.01 -37.31
CA GLN A 281 -5.60 -30.37 -36.14
C GLN A 281 -6.95 -29.68 -36.46
N GLU A 282 -7.48 -29.82 -37.65
CA GLU A 282 -8.68 -29.12 -38.16
C GLU A 282 -9.93 -29.35 -37.28
N LYS A 283 -9.99 -30.49 -36.60
CA LYS A 283 -11.10 -30.86 -35.72
C LYS A 283 -10.81 -30.62 -34.24
N CYS A 284 -9.78 -29.88 -33.94
CA CYS A 284 -9.39 -29.58 -32.56
C CYS A 284 -9.76 -28.15 -32.17
N MET A 285 -10.30 -27.97 -30.99
CA MET A 285 -10.41 -26.68 -30.33
C MET A 285 -9.36 -26.60 -29.23
N GLN A 286 -8.58 -25.53 -29.24
CA GLN A 286 -7.54 -25.29 -28.24
C GLN A 286 -7.82 -23.94 -27.58
N ILE A 287 -7.89 -23.95 -26.26
CA ILE A 287 -8.07 -22.73 -25.46
C ILE A 287 -7.01 -22.65 -24.38
N THR A 288 -6.61 -21.42 -24.04
CA THR A 288 -5.77 -21.17 -22.88
C THR A 288 -6.59 -20.55 -21.76
N VAL A 289 -6.24 -20.89 -20.52
CA VAL A 289 -6.80 -20.28 -19.32
C VAL A 289 -5.64 -19.95 -18.37
N ARG A 290 -5.84 -18.95 -17.49
CA ARG A 290 -4.86 -18.65 -16.44
C ARG A 290 -5.31 -19.27 -15.12
N GLU A 291 -4.38 -19.92 -14.44
CA GLU A 291 -4.57 -20.52 -13.12
C GLU A 291 -3.60 -19.90 -12.10
N PRO A 292 -3.96 -19.86 -10.80
CA PRO A 292 -3.05 -19.41 -9.76
C PRO A 292 -1.81 -20.32 -9.67
N LEU A 293 -0.68 -19.77 -9.24
CA LEU A 293 0.52 -20.54 -8.93
C LEU A 293 0.32 -21.43 -7.70
N GLY A 294 -0.35 -20.91 -6.67
CA GLY A 294 -0.61 -21.59 -5.41
C GLY A 294 -0.30 -20.75 -4.18
N VAL A 295 0.75 -21.08 -3.42
CA VAL A 295 1.21 -20.30 -2.27
C VAL A 295 2.35 -19.39 -2.68
N ILE A 296 2.24 -18.10 -2.40
CA ILE A 296 3.23 -17.06 -2.70
C ILE A 296 3.81 -16.50 -1.40
N ALA A 297 5.14 -16.47 -1.31
CA ALA A 297 5.84 -15.74 -0.26
C ALA A 297 6.13 -14.32 -0.74
N ALA A 298 5.51 -13.31 -0.12
CA ALA A 298 5.73 -11.91 -0.37
C ALA A 298 6.73 -11.34 0.65
N ILE A 299 7.99 -11.19 0.24
CA ILE A 299 9.07 -10.67 1.09
C ILE A 299 9.25 -9.18 0.79
N ILE A 300 8.90 -8.34 1.76
CA ILE A 300 8.73 -6.91 1.59
C ILE A 300 9.82 -6.15 2.34
N PRO A 301 10.51 -5.17 1.70
CA PRO A 301 11.56 -4.38 2.31
C PRO A 301 11.01 -3.25 3.19
N PHE A 302 11.92 -2.47 3.77
CA PHE A 302 11.57 -1.42 4.72
C PHE A 302 11.18 -0.08 4.09
N ASN A 303 11.64 0.21 2.87
CA ASN A 303 11.61 1.57 2.32
C ASN A 303 10.24 2.03 1.78
N PHE A 304 9.47 1.13 1.16
CA PHE A 304 8.09 1.34 0.71
C PHE A 304 7.22 0.13 1.02
N PRO A 305 7.00 -0.20 2.30
CA PRO A 305 6.34 -1.44 2.67
C PRO A 305 4.89 -1.51 2.17
N CYS A 306 4.15 -0.41 2.22
CA CYS A 306 2.74 -0.38 1.83
C CYS A 306 2.55 -0.41 0.31
N ASP A 307 3.37 0.32 -0.45
CA ASP A 307 3.35 0.27 -1.91
C ASP A 307 3.69 -1.14 -2.42
N LEU A 308 4.75 -1.75 -1.85
CA LEU A 308 5.19 -3.08 -2.27
C LEU A 308 4.26 -4.20 -1.77
N PHE A 309 3.59 -4.01 -0.63
CA PHE A 309 2.47 -4.84 -0.25
C PHE A 309 1.33 -4.72 -1.28
N GLY A 310 0.99 -3.48 -1.66
CA GLY A 310 -0.02 -3.19 -2.68
C GLY A 310 0.28 -3.83 -4.04
N GLN A 311 1.56 -3.95 -4.42
CA GLN A 311 1.97 -4.62 -5.65
C GLN A 311 1.88 -6.16 -5.57
N LYS A 312 2.32 -6.74 -4.46
CA LYS A 312 2.52 -8.19 -4.34
C LYS A 312 1.28 -8.95 -3.85
N VAL A 313 0.55 -8.39 -2.88
CA VAL A 313 -0.47 -9.15 -2.14
C VAL A 313 -1.84 -9.12 -2.82
N PRO A 314 -2.44 -7.96 -3.17
CA PRO A 314 -3.73 -7.92 -3.85
C PRO A 314 -3.70 -8.61 -5.23
N SER A 315 -2.60 -8.44 -5.99
CA SER A 315 -2.40 -9.11 -7.28
C SER A 315 -2.44 -10.64 -7.15
N ALA A 316 -1.73 -11.17 -6.17
CA ALA A 316 -1.72 -12.61 -5.91
C ALA A 316 -3.08 -13.13 -5.45
N LEU A 317 -3.75 -12.42 -4.53
CA LEU A 317 -5.05 -12.81 -3.99
C LEU A 317 -6.16 -12.75 -5.04
N ILE A 318 -6.21 -11.73 -5.90
CA ILE A 318 -7.24 -11.64 -6.95
C ILE A 318 -7.11 -12.79 -7.95
N MET A 319 -5.89 -13.25 -8.25
CA MET A 319 -5.66 -14.41 -9.12
C MET A 319 -5.92 -15.76 -8.44
N GLY A 320 -6.25 -15.78 -7.15
CA GLY A 320 -6.64 -16.99 -6.42
C GLY A 320 -5.48 -17.68 -5.68
N ASN A 321 -4.34 -17.02 -5.52
CA ASN A 321 -3.25 -17.53 -4.68
C ASN A 321 -3.53 -17.30 -3.19
N ALA A 322 -2.84 -18.03 -2.33
CA ALA A 322 -2.64 -17.67 -0.93
C ALA A 322 -1.29 -16.95 -0.77
N VAL A 323 -1.21 -16.03 0.18
CA VAL A 323 -0.02 -15.20 0.38
C VAL A 323 0.46 -15.30 1.82
N ILE A 324 1.76 -15.52 1.98
CA ILE A 324 2.46 -15.40 3.25
C ILE A 324 3.33 -14.14 3.16
N VAL A 325 2.97 -13.14 3.92
CA VAL A 325 3.67 -11.85 3.97
C VAL A 325 4.81 -11.95 4.97
N LYS A 326 6.03 -11.66 4.51
CA LYS A 326 7.18 -11.46 5.38
C LYS A 326 7.62 -9.99 5.30
N PRO A 327 7.22 -9.14 6.25
CA PRO A 327 7.69 -7.76 6.31
C PRO A 327 9.17 -7.69 6.64
N SER A 328 9.78 -6.53 6.43
CA SER A 328 11.09 -6.22 6.96
C SER A 328 11.08 -6.33 8.50
N ASN A 329 12.17 -6.79 9.08
CA ASN A 329 12.33 -6.82 10.54
C ASN A 329 12.46 -5.43 11.19
N TYR A 330 12.72 -4.39 10.41
CA TYR A 330 12.83 -3.02 10.90
C TYR A 330 11.47 -2.33 11.07
N ASN A 331 10.48 -2.67 10.23
CA ASN A 331 9.18 -2.00 10.18
C ASN A 331 8.02 -2.96 9.85
N PRO A 332 7.77 -3.95 10.68
CA PRO A 332 6.71 -4.94 10.42
C PRO A 332 5.31 -4.48 10.82
N LEU A 333 5.18 -3.42 11.63
CA LEU A 333 3.94 -3.10 12.35
C LEU A 333 2.81 -2.69 11.42
N THR A 334 3.08 -1.80 10.49
CA THR A 334 2.07 -1.35 9.50
C THR A 334 1.57 -2.51 8.65
N LEU A 335 2.44 -3.44 8.23
CA LEU A 335 2.02 -4.59 7.44
C LEU A 335 1.27 -5.65 8.26
N ILE A 336 1.53 -5.77 9.55
CA ILE A 336 0.69 -6.57 10.46
C ILE A 336 -0.73 -6.01 10.50
N GLU A 337 -0.89 -4.69 10.60
CA GLU A 337 -2.21 -4.03 10.57
C GLU A 337 -2.88 -4.17 9.18
N TYR A 338 -2.13 -4.08 8.08
CA TYR A 338 -2.66 -4.37 6.74
C TYR A 338 -3.23 -5.80 6.63
N VAL A 339 -2.53 -6.80 7.15
CA VAL A 339 -3.04 -8.18 7.19
C VAL A 339 -4.26 -8.29 8.08
N ARG A 340 -4.30 -7.58 9.22
CA ARG A 340 -5.48 -7.53 10.11
C ARG A 340 -6.69 -6.94 9.39
N LEU A 341 -6.50 -5.85 8.64
CA LEU A 341 -7.56 -5.23 7.83
C LEU A 341 -8.02 -6.15 6.69
N MET A 342 -7.11 -6.90 6.05
CA MET A 342 -7.49 -7.89 5.03
C MET A 342 -8.38 -9.00 5.59
N VAL A 343 -8.06 -9.52 6.76
CA VAL A 343 -8.89 -10.53 7.44
C VAL A 343 -10.25 -9.94 7.80
N LYS A 344 -10.29 -8.73 8.36
CA LYS A 344 -11.55 -8.00 8.63
C LYS A 344 -12.37 -7.76 7.35
N ALA A 345 -11.73 -7.48 6.23
CA ALA A 345 -12.40 -7.32 4.93
C ALA A 345 -13.00 -8.63 4.40
N GLY A 346 -12.60 -9.78 4.94
CA GLY A 346 -13.14 -11.08 4.59
C GLY A 346 -12.20 -11.99 3.80
N VAL A 347 -10.90 -11.65 3.69
CA VAL A 347 -9.90 -12.61 3.21
C VAL A 347 -9.73 -13.68 4.28
N PRO A 348 -9.87 -14.98 3.96
CA PRO A 348 -9.66 -16.04 4.95
C PRO A 348 -8.25 -15.97 5.54
N ALA A 349 -8.15 -16.03 6.87
CA ALA A 349 -6.87 -15.91 7.57
C ALA A 349 -5.80 -16.92 7.08
N GLY A 350 -6.21 -18.13 6.66
CA GLY A 350 -5.31 -19.10 6.06
C GLY A 350 -4.81 -18.74 4.64
N CYS A 351 -5.51 -17.81 3.94
CA CYS A 351 -5.09 -17.33 2.62
C CYS A 351 -4.20 -16.10 2.67
N ILE A 352 -4.25 -15.35 3.78
CA ILE A 352 -3.36 -14.23 4.05
C ILE A 352 -2.76 -14.40 5.44
N GLN A 353 -1.45 -14.55 5.50
CA GLN A 353 -0.74 -14.76 6.76
C GLN A 353 0.43 -13.77 6.85
N VAL A 354 0.88 -13.45 8.06
CA VAL A 354 2.05 -12.61 8.28
C VAL A 354 3.01 -13.29 9.24
N LEU A 355 4.26 -13.43 8.80
CA LEU A 355 5.36 -13.99 9.56
C LEU A 355 6.47 -12.95 9.68
N THR A 356 6.64 -12.42 10.87
CA THR A 356 7.78 -11.56 11.18
C THR A 356 9.03 -12.41 11.42
N GLY A 357 10.18 -11.87 11.10
CA GLY A 357 11.44 -12.59 11.27
C GLY A 357 12.55 -12.00 10.39
N ASP A 358 13.78 -12.40 10.69
CA ASP A 358 14.93 -11.98 9.91
C ASP A 358 15.01 -12.68 8.54
N GLY A 359 15.83 -12.13 7.64
CA GLY A 359 16.02 -12.68 6.30
C GLY A 359 16.67 -14.06 6.29
N PRO A 360 17.79 -14.25 7.01
CA PRO A 360 18.52 -15.52 7.05
C PRO A 360 17.70 -16.71 7.58
N THR A 361 16.80 -16.47 8.54
CA THR A 361 15.96 -17.54 9.12
C THR A 361 14.62 -17.62 8.38
N CYS A 362 13.68 -16.74 8.69
CA CYS A 362 12.31 -16.78 8.17
C CYS A 362 12.26 -16.61 6.64
N GLY A 363 13.03 -15.66 6.07
CA GLY A 363 13.06 -15.42 4.62
C GLY A 363 13.60 -16.61 3.84
N GLN A 364 14.71 -17.20 4.28
CA GLN A 364 15.28 -18.38 3.64
C GLN A 364 14.46 -19.65 3.88
N ALA A 365 13.76 -19.77 5.02
CA ALA A 365 12.82 -20.85 5.25
C ALA A 365 11.66 -20.83 4.24
N LEU A 366 11.09 -19.67 3.96
CA LEU A 366 10.08 -19.51 2.92
C LEU A 366 10.62 -19.88 1.52
N ALA A 367 11.84 -19.41 1.18
CA ALA A 367 12.45 -19.65 -0.13
C ALA A 367 12.75 -21.14 -0.40
N ARG A 368 13.15 -21.91 0.62
CA ARG A 368 13.48 -23.34 0.46
C ARG A 368 12.29 -24.28 0.63
N HIS A 369 11.13 -23.77 1.08
CA HIS A 369 10.00 -24.62 1.39
C HIS A 369 9.32 -25.15 0.11
N PRO A 370 9.18 -26.48 -0.10
CA PRO A 370 8.66 -27.05 -1.35
C PRO A 370 7.18 -26.74 -1.60
N GLY A 371 6.46 -26.32 -0.58
CA GLY A 371 5.06 -25.89 -0.69
C GLY A 371 4.86 -24.43 -1.06
N VAL A 372 5.93 -23.64 -1.20
CA VAL A 372 5.93 -22.29 -1.75
C VAL A 372 6.17 -22.36 -3.26
N HIS A 373 5.25 -21.81 -4.05
CA HIS A 373 5.28 -21.92 -5.51
C HIS A 373 5.86 -20.67 -6.19
N CYS A 374 5.89 -19.54 -5.47
CA CYS A 374 6.52 -18.31 -5.94
C CYS A 374 7.07 -17.52 -4.75
N VAL A 375 8.27 -16.97 -4.92
CA VAL A 375 8.85 -15.98 -3.99
C VAL A 375 8.93 -14.64 -4.71
N SER A 376 8.10 -13.70 -4.29
CA SER A 376 8.16 -12.31 -4.72
C SER A 376 8.93 -11.50 -3.67
N LEU A 377 10.18 -11.18 -3.99
CA LEU A 377 11.11 -10.50 -3.09
C LEU A 377 11.49 -9.13 -3.65
N THR A 378 11.39 -8.11 -2.81
CA THR A 378 12.08 -6.83 -3.03
C THR A 378 13.12 -6.64 -1.93
N GLY A 379 14.38 -6.36 -2.31
CA GLY A 379 15.47 -6.25 -1.36
C GLY A 379 16.83 -5.96 -1.98
N SER A 380 17.91 -6.27 -1.26
CA SER A 380 19.27 -6.12 -1.81
C SER A 380 19.57 -7.17 -2.87
N THR A 381 20.47 -6.82 -3.81
CA THR A 381 20.91 -7.76 -4.85
C THR A 381 21.48 -9.05 -4.28
N SER A 382 22.25 -8.98 -3.20
CA SER A 382 22.80 -10.15 -2.52
C SER A 382 21.71 -11.06 -1.94
N ALA A 383 20.65 -10.48 -1.35
CA ALA A 383 19.50 -11.25 -0.85
C ALA A 383 18.71 -11.89 -1.99
N GLY A 384 18.54 -11.17 -3.12
CA GLY A 384 17.90 -11.72 -4.31
C GLY A 384 18.65 -12.91 -4.91
N MET A 385 19.97 -12.78 -5.09
CA MET A 385 20.82 -13.87 -5.61
C MET A 385 20.78 -15.11 -4.70
N GLN A 386 20.86 -14.90 -3.38
CA GLN A 386 20.76 -16.01 -2.42
C GLN A 386 19.38 -16.68 -2.46
N THR A 387 18.32 -15.89 -2.53
CA THR A 387 16.94 -16.39 -2.63
C THR A 387 16.74 -17.20 -3.92
N MET A 388 17.22 -16.68 -5.05
CA MET A 388 17.16 -17.38 -6.34
C MET A 388 17.89 -18.74 -6.29
N ALA A 389 19.11 -18.77 -5.74
CA ALA A 389 19.87 -20.00 -5.58
C ALA A 389 19.15 -21.04 -4.69
N THR A 390 18.46 -20.57 -3.65
CA THR A 390 17.64 -21.43 -2.77
C THR A 390 16.39 -21.93 -3.49
N CYS A 391 15.66 -21.06 -4.19
CA CYS A 391 14.45 -21.40 -4.95
C CYS A 391 14.72 -22.40 -6.09
N ALA A 392 15.91 -22.37 -6.68
CA ALA A 392 16.31 -23.28 -7.75
C ALA A 392 16.21 -24.76 -7.35
N GLN A 393 16.37 -25.10 -6.07
CA GLN A 393 16.28 -26.46 -5.55
C GLN A 393 14.90 -27.09 -5.73
N ASN A 394 13.84 -26.28 -5.76
CA ASN A 394 12.45 -26.71 -5.92
C ASN A 394 11.81 -26.21 -7.22
N LEU A 395 12.57 -25.55 -8.10
CA LEU A 395 12.06 -24.84 -9.28
C LEU A 395 10.95 -23.82 -8.91
N THR A 396 11.06 -23.23 -7.71
CA THR A 396 10.13 -22.19 -7.25
C THR A 396 10.27 -20.96 -8.14
N HIS A 397 9.15 -20.45 -8.65
CA HIS A 397 9.14 -19.21 -9.43
C HIS A 397 9.66 -18.03 -8.60
N VAL A 398 10.44 -17.14 -9.19
CA VAL A 398 10.96 -15.95 -8.50
C VAL A 398 10.59 -14.68 -9.24
N LEU A 399 10.16 -13.69 -8.48
CA LEU A 399 9.96 -12.31 -8.91
C LEU A 399 10.83 -11.45 -8.02
N LEU A 400 11.88 -10.87 -8.58
CA LEU A 400 12.94 -10.20 -7.82
C LEU A 400 13.07 -8.75 -8.25
N GLU A 401 12.79 -7.83 -7.32
CA GLU A 401 13.04 -6.40 -7.44
C GLU A 401 14.19 -6.03 -6.51
N LEU A 402 15.33 -5.60 -7.06
CA LEU A 402 16.59 -5.49 -6.33
C LEU A 402 17.11 -4.05 -6.35
N GLY A 403 18.40 -3.89 -6.04
CA GLY A 403 19.06 -2.59 -6.02
C GLY A 403 19.16 -1.93 -7.39
N GLY A 404 19.46 -0.64 -7.41
CA GLY A 404 19.71 0.13 -8.61
C GLY A 404 20.71 1.26 -8.35
N ASN A 405 21.49 1.63 -9.35
CA ASN A 405 22.38 2.79 -9.30
C ASN A 405 22.09 3.73 -10.49
N ASP A 406 20.85 4.22 -10.50
CA ASP A 406 20.22 4.89 -11.64
C ASP A 406 20.92 6.19 -12.02
N ALA A 407 21.10 6.39 -13.34
CA ALA A 407 21.69 7.60 -13.89
C ALA A 407 20.61 8.68 -14.14
N PHE A 408 20.89 9.88 -13.65
CA PHE A 408 20.19 11.12 -13.99
C PHE A 408 21.08 11.89 -14.97
N ILE A 409 20.70 11.98 -16.23
CA ILE A 409 21.47 12.64 -17.28
C ILE A 409 20.85 14.00 -17.56
N MET A 410 21.63 15.08 -17.48
CA MET A 410 21.21 16.41 -17.92
C MET A 410 22.07 16.84 -19.10
N LEU A 411 21.46 16.96 -20.28
CA LEU A 411 22.13 17.42 -21.49
C LEU A 411 22.37 18.94 -21.45
N GLU A 412 23.19 19.45 -22.38
CA GLU A 412 23.53 20.87 -22.48
C GLU A 412 22.30 21.78 -22.59
N ASP A 413 21.32 21.36 -23.40
CA ASP A 413 20.06 22.08 -23.64
C ASP A 413 19.00 21.87 -22.54
N GLY A 414 19.28 21.01 -21.55
CA GLY A 414 18.33 20.64 -20.50
C GLY A 414 17.81 21.85 -19.71
N ASP A 415 16.53 21.82 -19.37
CA ASP A 415 15.93 22.85 -18.51
C ASP A 415 16.44 22.70 -17.07
N MET A 416 17.12 23.74 -16.55
CA MET A 416 17.74 23.70 -15.23
C MET A 416 16.70 23.66 -14.09
N ASP A 417 15.61 24.40 -14.22
CA ASP A 417 14.57 24.42 -13.18
C ASP A 417 13.90 23.05 -13.07
N LEU A 418 13.61 22.42 -14.20
CA LEU A 418 13.11 21.06 -14.25
C LEU A 418 14.15 20.08 -13.67
N ALA A 419 15.41 20.18 -14.08
CA ALA A 419 16.47 19.29 -13.59
C ALA A 419 16.63 19.34 -12.07
N VAL A 420 16.64 20.54 -11.49
CA VAL A 420 16.76 20.75 -10.03
C VAL A 420 15.53 20.20 -9.29
N LYS A 421 14.33 20.45 -9.82
CA LYS A 421 13.08 19.93 -9.24
C LYS A 421 13.08 18.40 -9.25
N GLU A 422 13.35 17.79 -10.38
CA GLU A 422 13.33 16.33 -10.56
C GLU A 422 14.47 15.64 -9.79
N ALA A 423 15.66 16.27 -9.73
CA ALA A 423 16.79 15.79 -8.93
C ALA A 423 16.45 15.81 -7.41
N THR A 424 15.80 16.87 -6.94
CA THR A 424 15.36 16.99 -5.55
C THR A 424 14.36 15.89 -5.19
N TRP A 425 13.31 15.73 -5.99
CA TRP A 425 12.30 14.70 -5.78
C TRP A 425 12.88 13.30 -5.95
N GLY A 426 13.61 13.05 -7.02
CA GLY A 426 14.17 11.73 -7.34
C GLY A 426 15.28 11.27 -6.42
N ARG A 427 15.86 12.17 -5.59
CA ARG A 427 16.99 11.80 -4.72
C ARG A 427 16.72 11.96 -3.24
N LEU A 428 15.90 12.93 -2.82
CA LEU A 428 15.77 13.28 -1.40
C LEU A 428 14.50 12.72 -0.76
N TYR A 429 13.54 12.23 -1.54
CA TYR A 429 12.36 11.51 -1.05
C TYR A 429 12.78 10.32 -0.19
N ASN A 430 12.12 10.12 0.96
CA ASN A 430 12.46 9.06 1.93
C ASN A 430 13.95 9.03 2.32
N ALA A 431 14.59 10.20 2.45
CA ALA A 431 16.01 10.35 2.70
C ALA A 431 16.90 9.60 1.68
N GLY A 432 16.47 9.47 0.43
CA GLY A 432 17.20 8.76 -0.64
C GLY A 432 17.16 7.25 -0.55
N GLN A 433 16.34 6.68 0.33
CA GLN A 433 16.17 5.23 0.50
C GLN A 433 15.18 4.64 -0.52
N VAL A 434 15.49 4.80 -1.80
CA VAL A 434 14.65 4.39 -2.92
C VAL A 434 15.48 3.56 -3.90
N CYS A 435 14.96 2.40 -4.31
CA CYS A 435 15.66 1.52 -5.26
C CYS A 435 15.91 2.21 -6.61
N CYS A 436 14.91 2.89 -7.16
CA CYS A 436 14.98 3.66 -8.41
C CYS A 436 15.25 5.17 -8.19
N ALA A 437 15.86 5.57 -7.07
CA ALA A 437 16.32 6.94 -6.92
C ALA A 437 17.39 7.28 -7.96
N SER A 438 17.39 8.52 -8.42
CA SER A 438 18.50 9.06 -9.19
C SER A 438 19.75 9.11 -8.30
N LYS A 439 20.72 8.23 -8.54
CA LYS A 439 21.89 8.03 -7.68
C LYS A 439 23.21 8.54 -8.25
N ARG A 440 23.31 8.65 -9.58
CA ARG A 440 24.45 9.17 -10.32
C ARG A 440 24.00 10.35 -11.18
N PHE A 441 24.46 11.56 -10.88
CA PHE A 441 24.05 12.78 -11.58
C PHE A 441 25.07 13.13 -12.67
N LEU A 442 24.78 12.70 -13.89
CA LEU A 442 25.60 12.99 -15.07
C LEU A 442 25.12 14.31 -15.65
N ILE A 443 25.93 15.35 -15.47
CA ILE A 443 25.59 16.72 -15.88
C ILE A 443 26.58 17.20 -16.93
N HIS A 444 26.08 17.69 -18.08
CA HIS A 444 26.95 18.26 -19.10
C HIS A 444 27.89 19.32 -18.51
N ASN A 445 29.17 19.28 -18.86
CA ASN A 445 30.20 20.09 -18.21
C ASN A 445 29.91 21.60 -18.27
N SER A 446 29.31 22.10 -19.36
CA SER A 446 28.90 23.51 -19.49
C SER A 446 27.83 23.95 -18.48
N ARG A 447 27.09 23.02 -17.87
CA ARG A 447 25.97 23.27 -16.97
C ARG A 447 26.22 22.77 -15.53
N LYS A 448 27.34 22.06 -15.32
CA LYS A 448 27.61 21.38 -14.05
C LYS A 448 27.70 22.32 -12.85
N GLN A 449 28.41 23.42 -12.97
CA GLN A 449 28.53 24.36 -11.86
C GLN A 449 27.18 25.01 -11.49
N GLU A 450 26.40 25.42 -12.50
CA GLU A 450 25.06 25.98 -12.30
C GLU A 450 24.14 24.98 -11.58
N PHE A 451 24.16 23.71 -11.97
CA PHE A 451 23.38 22.64 -11.30
C PHE A 451 23.77 22.49 -9.83
N ILE A 452 25.08 22.42 -9.54
CA ILE A 452 25.59 22.29 -8.17
C ILE A 452 25.15 23.48 -7.30
N ASP A 453 25.29 24.71 -7.82
CA ASP A 453 24.92 25.91 -7.06
C ASP A 453 23.41 25.97 -6.78
N ARG A 454 22.57 25.63 -7.76
CA ARG A 454 21.12 25.56 -7.61
C ARG A 454 20.69 24.45 -6.65
N MET A 455 21.29 23.26 -6.73
CA MET A 455 21.00 22.18 -5.78
C MET A 455 21.43 22.53 -4.35
N LYS A 456 22.56 23.21 -4.18
CA LYS A 456 23.01 23.70 -2.88
C LYS A 456 22.01 24.70 -2.27
N GLU A 457 21.44 25.59 -3.10
CA GLU A 457 20.39 26.52 -2.65
C GLU A 457 19.15 25.75 -2.17
N VAL A 458 18.68 24.77 -2.91
CA VAL A 458 17.53 23.92 -2.52
C VAL A 458 17.81 23.20 -1.21
N ILE A 459 18.96 22.52 -1.10
CA ILE A 459 19.35 21.77 0.11
C ILE A 459 19.38 22.67 1.34
N SER A 460 19.84 23.92 1.20
CA SER A 460 19.92 24.86 2.32
C SER A 460 18.57 25.25 2.92
N LYS A 461 17.48 25.05 2.18
CA LYS A 461 16.09 25.38 2.58
C LYS A 461 15.35 24.17 3.15
N LEU A 462 15.88 22.96 2.98
CA LEU A 462 15.20 21.73 3.43
C LEU A 462 15.20 21.63 4.96
N LYS A 463 14.03 21.31 5.50
CA LYS A 463 13.85 21.03 6.92
C LYS A 463 14.08 19.54 7.20
N VAL A 464 15.27 19.23 7.71
CA VAL A 464 15.61 17.88 8.19
C VAL A 464 15.28 17.79 9.67
N GLY A 465 14.48 16.81 10.09
CA GLY A 465 14.07 16.73 11.49
C GLY A 465 13.04 15.67 11.81
N ASP A 466 12.23 15.94 12.81
CA ASP A 466 11.18 15.05 13.33
C ASP A 466 10.16 14.67 12.22
N PRO A 467 10.10 13.40 11.83
CA PRO A 467 9.24 12.93 10.74
C PRO A 467 7.74 13.06 11.02
N SER A 468 7.35 13.16 12.28
CA SER A 468 5.94 13.32 12.69
C SER A 468 5.34 14.69 12.34
N LYS A 469 6.19 15.68 11.99
CA LYS A 469 5.75 17.04 11.67
C LYS A 469 5.48 17.21 10.18
N MET A 470 4.34 17.81 9.85
CA MET A 470 3.90 18.03 8.46
C MET A 470 4.86 18.91 7.65
N ASP A 471 5.62 19.77 8.30
CA ASP A 471 6.58 20.68 7.67
C ASP A 471 8.02 20.09 7.57
N THR A 472 8.23 18.87 8.00
CA THR A 472 9.51 18.16 7.80
C THR A 472 9.64 17.69 6.36
N ASP A 473 10.77 18.00 5.71
CA ASP A 473 11.04 17.59 4.34
C ASP A 473 11.81 16.28 4.26
N MET A 474 12.67 16.00 5.24
CA MET A 474 13.45 14.77 5.27
C MET A 474 13.61 14.26 6.71
N GLY A 475 13.33 12.99 6.89
CA GLY A 475 13.52 12.24 8.15
C GLY A 475 14.88 11.56 8.24
N PRO A 476 15.06 10.66 9.24
CA PRO A 476 16.25 9.82 9.37
C PRO A 476 16.28 8.70 8.31
N LEU A 477 17.41 8.02 8.22
CA LEU A 477 17.50 6.69 7.61
C LEU A 477 16.89 5.64 8.55
N ILE A 478 16.64 4.46 8.03
CA ILE A 478 15.93 3.38 8.76
C ILE A 478 16.57 3.00 10.10
N ASN A 479 17.87 3.18 10.24
CA ASN A 479 18.61 2.91 11.48
C ASN A 479 20.02 3.53 11.46
N ILE A 480 20.70 3.51 12.60
CA ILE A 480 22.08 4.00 12.73
C ILE A 480 23.06 3.25 11.83
N PRO A 481 23.04 1.92 11.70
CA PRO A 481 23.92 1.21 10.77
C PRO A 481 23.78 1.66 9.31
N ALA A 482 22.56 1.95 8.84
CA ALA A 482 22.34 2.49 7.49
C ALA A 482 22.99 3.88 7.33
N ALA A 483 22.83 4.76 8.31
CA ALA A 483 23.45 6.08 8.30
C ALA A 483 24.98 6.02 8.34
N LYS A 484 25.56 5.10 9.10
CA LYS A 484 27.02 4.85 9.13
C LYS A 484 27.52 4.36 7.77
N ARG A 485 26.79 3.45 7.11
CA ARG A 485 27.15 2.96 5.78
C ARG A 485 27.15 4.06 4.73
N VAL A 486 26.17 4.98 4.78
CA VAL A 486 26.18 6.16 3.91
C VAL A 486 27.40 7.03 4.16
N GLU A 487 27.75 7.29 5.43
CA GLU A 487 28.95 8.03 5.82
C GLU A 487 30.23 7.36 5.30
N GLU A 488 30.35 6.04 5.45
CA GLU A 488 31.48 5.25 4.95
C GLU A 488 31.62 5.35 3.43
N TYR A 489 30.51 5.25 2.67
CA TYR A 489 30.54 5.36 1.22
C TYR A 489 30.89 6.76 0.74
N VAL A 490 30.40 7.80 1.41
CA VAL A 490 30.78 9.18 1.13
C VAL A 490 32.27 9.38 1.40
N ASN A 491 32.79 8.93 2.56
CA ASN A 491 34.22 9.06 2.91
C ASN A 491 35.09 8.32 1.87
N LYS A 492 34.73 7.11 1.49
CA LYS A 492 35.43 6.34 0.44
C LYS A 492 35.44 7.09 -0.90
N THR A 493 34.34 7.73 -1.27
CA THR A 493 34.29 8.53 -2.50
C THR A 493 35.19 9.76 -2.42
N VAL A 494 35.29 10.39 -1.24
CA VAL A 494 36.21 11.51 -1.00
C VAL A 494 37.67 11.04 -1.04
N GLU A 495 38.00 9.88 -0.47
CA GLU A 495 39.33 9.26 -0.58
C GLU A 495 39.73 8.98 -2.04
N GLN A 496 38.76 8.68 -2.91
CA GLN A 496 38.97 8.51 -4.34
C GLN A 496 39.15 9.85 -5.09
N GLY A 497 38.97 11.00 -4.44
CA GLY A 497 39.24 12.33 -5.01
C GLY A 497 38.01 13.25 -5.16
N ALA A 498 36.82 12.80 -4.78
CA ALA A 498 35.64 13.66 -4.76
C ALA A 498 35.72 14.72 -3.65
N LYS A 499 34.94 15.80 -3.81
CA LYS A 499 34.85 16.90 -2.84
C LYS A 499 33.43 17.05 -2.33
N ILE A 500 33.26 17.15 -1.01
CA ILE A 500 31.98 17.50 -0.39
C ILE A 500 31.75 19.01 -0.61
N VAL A 501 30.69 19.35 -1.34
CA VAL A 501 30.26 20.75 -1.56
C VAL A 501 29.41 21.25 -0.39
N CYS A 502 28.49 20.40 0.09
CA CYS A 502 27.68 20.67 1.28
C CYS A 502 27.22 19.35 1.91
N GLY A 503 26.75 19.36 3.14
CA GLY A 503 26.30 18.19 3.86
C GLY A 503 27.43 17.37 4.49
N GLY A 504 27.43 16.04 4.30
CA GLY A 504 28.48 15.13 4.79
C GLY A 504 28.50 14.92 6.31
N LYS A 505 27.41 15.21 7.02
CA LYS A 505 27.32 15.10 8.47
C LYS A 505 26.25 14.11 8.89
N ARG A 506 26.62 13.21 9.79
CA ARG A 506 25.74 12.25 10.42
C ARG A 506 25.43 12.64 11.87
N TYR A 507 24.18 12.46 12.27
CA TYR A 507 23.76 12.54 13.67
C TYR A 507 22.77 11.39 13.95
N SER A 508 23.15 10.44 14.80
CA SER A 508 22.35 9.22 15.05
C SER A 508 22.02 8.51 13.73
N ALA A 509 20.74 8.29 13.44
CA ALA A 509 20.25 7.74 12.18
C ALA A 509 20.05 8.78 11.06
N TYR A 510 20.25 10.06 11.34
CA TYR A 510 20.16 11.12 10.33
C TYR A 510 21.47 11.28 9.56
N TYR A 511 21.34 11.49 8.27
CA TYR A 511 22.45 11.90 7.41
C TYR A 511 22.03 13.12 6.58
N GLY A 512 22.80 14.19 6.63
CA GLY A 512 22.46 15.43 5.93
C GLY A 512 22.49 15.29 4.41
N PRO A 513 21.60 15.95 3.67
CA PRO A 513 21.64 15.99 2.21
C PRO A 513 23.02 16.46 1.74
N THR A 514 23.67 15.70 0.86
CA THR A 514 25.10 15.86 0.55
C THR A 514 25.33 15.93 -0.94
N ILE A 515 26.07 16.93 -1.41
CA ILE A 515 26.54 17.03 -2.79
C ILE A 515 28.03 16.69 -2.83
N LEU A 516 28.37 15.77 -3.75
CA LEU A 516 29.76 15.42 -4.07
C LEU A 516 30.10 15.92 -5.47
N ASP A 517 31.09 16.79 -5.57
CA ASP A 517 31.68 17.23 -6.85
C ASP A 517 33.00 16.48 -7.11
N ASN A 518 33.54 16.68 -8.31
CA ASN A 518 34.74 16.01 -8.82
C ASN A 518 34.62 14.47 -8.82
N VAL A 519 33.42 13.94 -8.94
CA VAL A 519 33.22 12.49 -9.12
C VAL A 519 33.58 12.13 -10.55
N THR A 520 34.50 11.18 -10.72
CA THR A 520 34.90 10.67 -12.03
C THR A 520 34.20 9.34 -12.34
N ARG A 521 34.15 8.98 -13.63
CA ARG A 521 33.58 7.71 -14.09
C ARG A 521 34.24 6.45 -13.50
N ASP A 522 35.48 6.58 -13.00
CA ASP A 522 36.24 5.45 -12.48
C ASP A 522 36.01 5.18 -10.99
N MET A 523 35.43 6.12 -10.26
CA MET A 523 35.08 5.97 -8.86
C MET A 523 33.99 4.92 -8.64
N ASP A 524 34.02 4.25 -7.48
CA ASP A 524 33.08 3.18 -7.16
C ASP A 524 31.62 3.64 -7.18
N VAL A 525 31.34 4.88 -6.74
CA VAL A 525 30.00 5.48 -6.74
C VAL A 525 29.45 5.70 -8.15
N ALA A 526 30.32 5.89 -9.13
CA ALA A 526 29.92 6.00 -10.53
C ALA A 526 29.61 4.64 -11.19
N LYS A 527 29.94 3.54 -10.53
CA LYS A 527 29.76 2.14 -11.01
C LYS A 527 28.69 1.42 -10.17
N ASP A 528 29.12 0.65 -9.18
CA ASP A 528 28.27 -0.30 -8.45
C ASP A 528 28.10 -0.01 -6.96
N MET A 529 28.73 1.06 -6.43
CA MET A 529 28.53 1.45 -5.05
C MET A 529 27.22 2.22 -4.89
N GLU A 530 26.13 1.50 -4.67
CA GLU A 530 24.82 2.06 -4.40
C GLU A 530 24.79 2.77 -3.04
N ILE A 531 24.70 4.11 -3.03
CA ILE A 531 24.48 4.89 -1.81
C ILE A 531 22.98 4.99 -1.55
N PHE A 532 22.46 4.24 -0.59
CA PHE A 532 21.04 4.23 -0.21
C PHE A 532 20.76 5.31 0.85
N GLY A 533 20.93 6.58 0.44
CA GLY A 533 20.89 7.75 1.31
C GLY A 533 20.89 9.06 0.51
N PRO A 534 20.76 10.23 1.15
CA PRO A 534 20.53 11.52 0.49
C PRO A 534 21.83 12.14 -0.05
N VAL A 535 22.49 11.45 -0.98
CA VAL A 535 23.79 11.88 -1.54
C VAL A 535 23.66 12.06 -3.06
N ILE A 536 24.19 13.17 -3.56
CA ILE A 536 24.15 13.62 -4.96
C ILE A 536 25.58 13.64 -5.50
N PRO A 537 26.10 12.52 -6.05
CA PRO A 537 27.40 12.50 -6.71
C PRO A 537 27.24 13.09 -8.11
N VAL A 538 27.98 14.16 -8.41
CA VAL A 538 27.91 14.87 -9.70
C VAL A 538 29.11 14.51 -10.58
N ILE A 539 28.82 13.95 -11.74
CA ILE A 539 29.77 13.49 -12.74
C ILE A 539 29.63 14.38 -13.98
N GLY A 540 30.73 14.97 -14.44
CA GLY A 540 30.72 15.74 -15.68
C GLY A 540 30.88 14.85 -16.91
N PHE A 541 30.31 15.28 -18.05
CA PHE A 541 30.51 14.68 -19.36
C PHE A 541 30.46 15.76 -20.44
N ASP A 542 31.05 15.48 -21.63
CA ASP A 542 31.10 16.42 -22.74
C ASP A 542 30.26 15.98 -23.96
N THR A 543 30.01 14.68 -24.10
CA THR A 543 29.22 14.14 -25.21
C THR A 543 28.10 13.21 -24.74
N ILE A 544 27.03 13.12 -25.55
CA ILE A 544 25.90 12.23 -25.27
C ILE A 544 26.34 10.77 -25.21
N ASP A 545 27.23 10.33 -26.08
CA ASP A 545 27.72 8.97 -26.11
C ASP A 545 28.52 8.65 -24.84
N GLU A 546 29.33 9.57 -24.35
CA GLU A 546 30.02 9.45 -23.05
C GLU A 546 29.04 9.32 -21.88
N ALA A 547 27.98 10.14 -21.85
CA ALA A 547 26.95 10.04 -20.81
C ALA A 547 26.27 8.66 -20.83
N ILE A 548 25.97 8.12 -22.01
CA ILE A 548 25.38 6.79 -22.17
C ILE A 548 26.35 5.70 -21.70
N GLU A 549 27.63 5.78 -22.06
CA GLU A 549 28.66 4.85 -21.60
C GLU A 549 28.76 4.83 -20.06
N ILE A 550 28.82 6.01 -19.43
CA ILE A 550 28.88 6.13 -17.95
C ILE A 550 27.59 5.59 -17.32
N ALA A 551 26.43 5.86 -17.93
CA ALA A 551 25.17 5.34 -17.43
C ALA A 551 25.13 3.81 -17.44
N ASN A 552 25.59 3.19 -18.54
CA ASN A 552 25.50 1.75 -18.76
C ASN A 552 26.65 0.92 -18.14
N GLN A 553 27.70 1.56 -17.64
CA GLN A 553 28.85 0.85 -17.04
C GLN A 553 28.53 0.11 -15.75
N SER A 554 27.41 0.46 -15.08
CA SER A 554 26.99 -0.22 -13.85
C SER A 554 26.43 -1.61 -14.14
N SER A 555 26.69 -2.54 -13.21
CA SER A 555 26.08 -3.86 -13.22
C SER A 555 24.58 -3.82 -12.87
N TYR A 556 24.07 -2.69 -12.42
CA TYR A 556 22.66 -2.40 -12.20
C TYR A 556 21.98 -1.90 -13.48
N GLY A 557 20.67 -2.06 -13.53
CA GLY A 557 19.84 -1.57 -14.64
C GLY A 557 18.37 -1.48 -14.24
N LEU A 558 18.06 -0.75 -13.14
CA LEU A 558 16.68 -0.60 -12.70
C LEU A 558 15.96 0.48 -13.51
N CYS A 559 16.35 1.74 -13.33
CA CYS A 559 15.84 2.86 -14.10
C CYS A 559 16.97 3.82 -14.52
N GLY A 560 16.61 4.83 -15.31
CA GLY A 560 17.45 5.96 -15.70
C GLY A 560 16.60 7.09 -16.25
N CYS A 561 17.17 8.30 -16.32
CA CYS A 561 16.43 9.42 -16.90
C CYS A 561 17.33 10.39 -17.63
N VAL A 562 16.72 11.20 -18.51
CA VAL A 562 17.39 12.25 -19.26
C VAL A 562 16.56 13.52 -19.30
N ILE A 563 17.20 14.66 -19.05
CA ILE A 563 16.62 16.01 -19.11
C ILE A 563 17.16 16.73 -20.34
N THR A 564 16.30 17.09 -21.27
CA THR A 564 16.62 17.79 -22.52
C THR A 564 15.38 18.52 -23.06
N LYS A 565 15.57 19.59 -23.81
CA LYS A 565 14.49 20.27 -24.55
C LYS A 565 14.14 19.58 -25.85
N ASP A 566 15.09 18.82 -26.43
CA ASP A 566 14.85 18.06 -27.65
C ASP A 566 14.35 16.63 -27.34
N TYR A 567 13.04 16.42 -27.44
CA TYR A 567 12.42 15.11 -27.21
C TYR A 567 12.94 14.00 -28.11
N LYS A 568 13.37 14.34 -29.34
CA LYS A 568 13.95 13.35 -30.26
C LYS A 568 15.26 12.80 -29.69
N THR A 569 16.15 13.68 -29.27
CA THR A 569 17.40 13.32 -28.59
C THR A 569 17.10 12.58 -27.26
N GLY A 570 16.11 13.06 -26.48
CA GLY A 570 15.70 12.41 -25.26
C GLY A 570 15.29 10.95 -25.46
N ILE A 571 14.45 10.67 -26.46
CA ILE A 571 14.03 9.30 -26.81
C ILE A 571 15.23 8.46 -27.29
N GLN A 572 16.15 9.03 -28.08
CA GLN A 572 17.34 8.32 -28.52
C GLN A 572 18.27 7.94 -27.35
N VAL A 573 18.47 8.84 -26.40
CA VAL A 573 19.23 8.54 -25.17
C VAL A 573 18.52 7.46 -24.37
N ALA A 574 17.23 7.64 -24.06
CA ALA A 574 16.43 6.70 -23.29
C ALA A 574 16.45 5.29 -23.89
N SER A 575 16.39 5.17 -25.24
CA SER A 575 16.42 3.86 -25.92
C SER A 575 17.78 3.15 -25.87
N LYS A 576 18.86 3.87 -25.54
CA LYS A 576 20.21 3.32 -25.38
C LYS A 576 20.59 3.01 -23.93
N LEU A 577 19.77 3.40 -22.95
CA LEU A 577 20.00 3.07 -21.55
C LEU A 577 19.66 1.59 -21.30
N GLU A 578 20.60 0.86 -20.70
CA GLU A 578 20.45 -0.56 -20.36
C GLU A 578 19.74 -0.74 -19.02
N CYS A 579 18.46 -0.35 -18.97
CA CYS A 579 17.63 -0.41 -17.77
C CYS A 579 16.18 -0.76 -18.10
N GLY A 580 15.43 -1.20 -17.10
CA GLY A 580 14.02 -1.58 -17.24
C GLY A 580 13.09 -0.39 -17.44
N GLY A 581 13.43 0.79 -16.90
CA GLY A 581 12.65 2.03 -17.05
C GLY A 581 13.51 3.22 -17.45
N ALA A 582 13.18 3.91 -18.54
CA ALA A 582 13.88 5.10 -18.99
C ALA A 582 12.90 6.28 -19.12
N ILE A 583 13.18 7.37 -18.42
CA ILE A 583 12.29 8.53 -18.29
C ILE A 583 12.90 9.75 -19.02
N VAL A 584 12.12 10.41 -19.85
CA VAL A 584 12.50 11.68 -20.48
C VAL A 584 11.81 12.82 -19.77
N ASN A 585 12.59 13.81 -19.34
CA ASN A 585 12.12 15.01 -18.62
C ASN A 585 11.39 14.71 -17.29
N GLY A 586 11.92 13.74 -16.55
CA GLY A 586 11.47 13.37 -15.21
C GLY A 586 12.56 12.62 -14.47
N ALA A 587 12.39 12.41 -13.17
CA ALA A 587 13.30 11.61 -12.37
C ALA A 587 13.15 10.10 -12.64
N SER A 588 14.21 9.31 -12.45
CA SER A 588 14.14 7.84 -12.51
C SER A 588 13.17 7.23 -11.48
N PHE A 589 12.85 7.99 -10.43
CA PHE A 589 11.86 7.64 -9.41
C PHE A 589 10.41 7.63 -9.93
N TYR A 590 10.13 8.20 -11.11
CA TYR A 590 8.77 8.22 -11.66
C TYR A 590 8.24 6.80 -11.87
N ARG A 591 7.07 6.53 -11.30
CA ARG A 591 6.38 5.24 -11.44
C ARG A 591 4.86 5.45 -11.42
N SER A 592 4.16 4.95 -12.42
CA SER A 592 2.70 4.78 -12.36
C SER A 592 2.35 3.32 -12.05
N ALA A 593 1.16 3.07 -11.51
CA ALA A 593 0.71 1.71 -11.17
C ALA A 593 0.60 0.79 -12.41
N GLU A 594 0.27 1.35 -13.58
CA GLU A 594 0.14 0.61 -14.84
C GLU A 594 1.49 0.30 -15.51
N MET A 595 2.53 1.10 -15.22
CA MET A 595 3.84 0.97 -15.85
C MET A 595 4.49 -0.35 -15.45
N PRO A 596 4.94 -1.19 -16.42
CA PRO A 596 5.82 -2.30 -16.11
C PRO A 596 7.10 -1.79 -15.44
N PHE A 597 7.42 -2.32 -14.29
CA PHE A 597 8.57 -1.93 -13.50
C PHE A 597 9.37 -3.19 -13.14
N GLY A 598 10.60 -3.25 -13.59
CA GLY A 598 11.48 -4.40 -13.34
C GLY A 598 12.91 -4.10 -13.76
N GLY A 599 13.84 -4.66 -13.03
CA GLY A 599 15.26 -4.44 -13.25
C GLY A 599 15.86 -5.34 -14.32
N TRP A 600 16.77 -4.78 -15.10
CA TRP A 600 17.70 -5.51 -15.96
C TRP A 600 18.98 -5.83 -15.18
N LYS A 601 19.87 -6.64 -15.73
CA LYS A 601 21.18 -6.99 -15.14
C LYS A 601 21.00 -7.49 -13.67
N HIS A 602 21.72 -6.91 -12.73
CA HIS A 602 21.63 -7.28 -11.30
C HIS A 602 20.49 -6.59 -10.54
N SER A 603 19.64 -5.82 -11.22
CA SER A 603 18.52 -5.12 -10.58
C SER A 603 17.25 -5.94 -10.47
N GLY A 604 17.14 -7.11 -11.11
CA GLY A 604 15.98 -7.96 -10.87
C GLY A 604 15.68 -8.99 -11.94
N ILE A 605 14.56 -9.71 -11.73
CA ILE A 605 13.96 -10.68 -12.66
C ILE A 605 12.44 -10.56 -12.55
N GLY A 606 11.77 -10.49 -13.70
CA GLY A 606 10.33 -10.26 -13.79
C GLY A 606 9.96 -8.79 -13.70
N ASN A 607 8.67 -8.48 -13.77
CA ASN A 607 8.17 -7.12 -13.74
C ASN A 607 6.97 -6.98 -12.79
N GLU A 608 6.98 -5.92 -12.00
CA GLU A 608 5.81 -5.42 -11.30
C GLU A 608 5.02 -4.44 -12.21
N GLY A 609 3.83 -4.07 -11.81
CA GLY A 609 2.87 -3.27 -12.57
C GLY A 609 1.57 -4.02 -12.73
N ILE A 610 0.46 -3.30 -12.92
CA ILE A 610 -0.88 -3.92 -12.82
C ILE A 610 -1.03 -5.12 -13.76
N ALA A 611 -0.68 -5.00 -15.03
CA ALA A 611 -0.76 -6.12 -15.96
C ALA A 611 0.33 -7.16 -15.71
N SER A 612 1.58 -6.71 -15.61
CA SER A 612 2.76 -7.58 -15.51
C SER A 612 2.73 -8.46 -14.27
N THR A 613 2.39 -7.88 -13.10
CA THR A 613 2.32 -8.68 -11.86
C THR A 613 1.25 -9.76 -11.92
N LEU A 614 0.07 -9.50 -12.53
CA LEU A 614 -0.98 -10.53 -12.68
C LEU A 614 -0.51 -11.70 -13.54
N GLU A 615 0.30 -11.43 -14.54
CA GLU A 615 0.91 -12.46 -15.39
C GLU A 615 1.93 -13.30 -14.61
N GLU A 616 2.79 -12.64 -13.83
CA GLU A 616 3.82 -13.27 -13.00
C GLU A 616 3.25 -14.16 -11.87
N VAL A 617 2.11 -13.79 -11.28
CA VAL A 617 1.47 -14.55 -10.19
C VAL A 617 0.45 -15.58 -10.68
N SER A 618 0.41 -15.85 -11.99
CA SER A 618 -0.47 -16.84 -12.63
C SER A 618 0.27 -17.62 -13.71
N ARG A 619 -0.26 -18.76 -14.11
CA ARG A 619 0.30 -19.60 -15.17
C ARG A 619 -0.74 -19.94 -16.22
N ILE A 620 -0.28 -20.12 -17.44
CA ILE A 620 -1.12 -20.55 -18.56
C ILE A 620 -1.30 -22.08 -18.51
N LYS A 621 -2.55 -22.51 -18.70
CA LYS A 621 -2.92 -23.90 -18.94
C LYS A 621 -3.61 -24.01 -20.29
N THR A 622 -3.14 -24.89 -21.15
CA THR A 622 -3.80 -25.18 -22.42
C THR A 622 -4.75 -26.37 -22.26
N ILE A 623 -5.99 -26.18 -22.73
CA ILE A 623 -7.00 -27.24 -22.77
C ILE A 623 -7.28 -27.53 -24.24
N VAL A 624 -7.14 -28.80 -24.63
CA VAL A 624 -7.34 -29.27 -26.00
C VAL A 624 -8.56 -30.17 -26.04
N LEU A 625 -9.53 -29.82 -26.84
CA LEU A 625 -10.68 -30.64 -27.18
C LEU A 625 -10.44 -31.24 -28.57
N LYS A 626 -10.29 -32.55 -28.67
CA LYS A 626 -10.02 -33.25 -29.93
C LYS A 626 -11.31 -33.80 -30.53
N ASN A 627 -11.45 -33.73 -31.85
CA ASN A 627 -12.57 -34.25 -32.62
C ASN A 627 -13.94 -33.64 -32.22
N VAL A 628 -13.97 -32.33 -31.96
CA VAL A 628 -15.19 -31.60 -31.54
C VAL A 628 -15.77 -30.70 -32.64
N LEU A 629 -15.06 -30.50 -33.75
CA LEU A 629 -15.50 -29.72 -34.92
C LEU A 629 -15.79 -30.62 -36.12
#